data_26284faa4d1628f9c6dbe5545220e554
#
_entry.id   26284faa4d1628f9c6dbe5545220e554
#
_cell.length_a   1.000
_cell.length_b   1.000
_cell.length_c   1.000
_cell.angle_alpha   90.00
_cell.angle_beta   90.00
_cell.angle_gamma   90.00
#
_symmetry.space_group_name_H-M   'P 1'
#
loop_
_entity.id
_entity.type
_entity.pdbx_description
1 polymer ?
#
loop_
_entity_poly.entity_id
_entity_poly.type
_entity_poly.pdbx_seq_one_letter_code
_entity_poly.pdbx_strand_id
1 'polypeptide(L)'
;MHEALVVSILPSIRLFHHAGRMLNWMLIAVVVIAAIIGILFLTRGTAVRRVRGIGVDGTPVSPNEPAFPLSVSLLTGSPLTAGNQVELVLDGSVFPRLWEDLRNAKTSITVQMYYALSGVVTETLATILIERAQEGVAVYLLYDAFGAKALGGGYGERLRKAGAQVVAFRPLRFRNLWIIQNRAHIRGVVIDGDIGWTGGFGFDDKWLGESRVGTGWRDTSVRVRGPAVLQLLEAAASGWAEATGDLFTGRLTMPNCEGGVATAGLLYTAPSLGSTAAERFLALSIAGADRSLFITNAYFAPDKNFVALLVDAATRGVDVRLLVGGPKTDVRVARLAAHGRYDALLAAGVRIYEYEPTTLHAKTFVVDGIWSTVGTMNFDNRSLALNDEATMMILDPTFGQKMETMFRDDLKQAIPVDPEAFRRRPIFEHVKEWAANQITRLL
;
A
#
# COMPACT_ATOMS: atom_id res chain seq x y z
N MET A 1 32.77 72.17 2.30
CA MET A 1 31.78 71.37 1.53
C MET A 1 31.97 69.88 1.63
N HIS A 2 33.06 69.34 2.21
CA HIS A 2 33.31 67.89 2.33
C HIS A 2 32.71 67.20 3.57
N GLU A 3 32.55 67.94 4.69
CA GLU A 3 32.05 67.34 5.94
C GLU A 3 30.50 67.12 5.98
N ALA A 4 29.76 67.93 5.22
CA ALA A 4 28.29 67.81 5.24
C ALA A 4 27.77 66.59 4.43
N LEU A 5 28.58 66.00 3.53
CA LEU A 5 28.19 64.86 2.71
C LEU A 5 28.33 63.48 3.44
N VAL A 6 29.30 63.38 4.37
CA VAL A 6 29.60 62.15 5.12
C VAL A 6 28.57 61.92 6.23
N VAL A 7 27.99 62.94 6.83
CA VAL A 7 26.98 62.78 7.90
C VAL A 7 25.61 62.30 7.37
N SER A 8 25.29 62.50 6.09
CA SER A 8 24.02 62.12 5.51
C SER A 8 23.97 60.66 5.00
N ILE A 9 25.12 60.01 4.75
CA ILE A 9 25.20 58.65 4.18
C ILE A 9 25.19 57.56 5.27
N LEU A 10 25.72 57.84 6.45
CA LEU A 10 25.80 56.88 7.58
C LEU A 10 24.45 56.37 8.10
N PRO A 11 23.37 57.16 8.21
CA PRO A 11 22.03 56.63 8.59
C PRO A 11 21.43 55.69 7.54
N SER A 12 21.65 55.99 6.27
CA SER A 12 21.12 55.20 5.16
C SER A 12 21.77 53.80 5.10
N ILE A 13 23.07 53.70 5.32
CA ILE A 13 23.79 52.41 5.35
C ILE A 13 23.33 51.54 6.54
N ARG A 14 23.08 52.15 7.71
CA ARG A 14 22.52 51.43 8.88
C ARG A 14 21.08 50.92 8.64
N LEU A 15 20.24 51.71 7.96
CA LEU A 15 18.89 51.28 7.59
C LEU A 15 18.92 50.10 6.61
N PHE A 16 19.80 50.11 5.60
CA PHE A 16 19.97 49.00 4.67
C PHE A 16 20.47 47.73 5.37
N HIS A 17 21.39 47.82 6.32
CA HIS A 17 21.85 46.70 7.12
C HIS A 17 20.76 46.13 8.05
N HIS A 18 19.92 46.98 8.64
CA HIS A 18 18.79 46.53 9.46
C HIS A 18 17.70 45.87 8.61
N ALA A 19 17.36 46.43 7.45
CA ALA A 19 16.40 45.86 6.51
C ALA A 19 16.88 44.51 5.97
N GLY A 20 18.17 44.38 5.63
CA GLY A 20 18.75 43.09 5.21
C GLY A 20 18.71 42.01 6.30
N ARG A 21 19.02 42.40 7.56
CA ARG A 21 18.88 41.46 8.70
C ARG A 21 17.43 41.05 8.95
N MET A 22 16.48 41.97 8.92
CA MET A 22 15.06 41.67 9.05
C MET A 22 14.60 40.72 7.94
N LEU A 23 14.99 40.94 6.69
CA LEU A 23 14.63 40.06 5.56
C LEU A 23 15.20 38.65 5.77
N ASN A 24 16.46 38.53 6.23
CA ASN A 24 17.06 37.22 6.53
C ASN A 24 16.32 36.49 7.66
N TRP A 25 15.93 37.19 8.74
CA TRP A 25 15.14 36.58 9.82
C TRP A 25 13.74 36.16 9.36
N MET A 26 13.10 36.98 8.51
CA MET A 26 11.81 36.58 7.89
C MET A 26 11.93 35.34 7.00
N LEU A 27 12.99 35.25 6.18
CA LEU A 27 13.27 34.08 5.36
C LEU A 27 13.51 32.84 6.22
N ILE A 28 14.32 32.95 7.28
CA ILE A 28 14.55 31.84 8.22
C ILE A 28 13.23 31.42 8.87
N ALA A 29 12.42 32.37 9.33
CA ALA A 29 11.12 32.07 9.94
C ALA A 29 10.18 31.34 8.97
N VAL A 30 10.11 31.74 7.70
CA VAL A 30 9.32 31.08 6.66
C VAL A 30 9.80 29.65 6.43
N VAL A 31 11.12 29.44 6.34
CA VAL A 31 11.69 28.10 6.15
C VAL A 31 11.40 27.21 7.36
N VAL A 32 11.54 27.72 8.58
CA VAL A 32 11.24 26.98 9.82
C VAL A 32 9.76 26.63 9.90
N ILE A 33 8.87 27.58 9.60
CA ILE A 33 7.42 27.32 9.57
C ILE A 33 7.06 26.27 8.52
N ALA A 34 7.62 26.39 7.31
CA ALA A 34 7.40 25.41 6.25
C ALA A 34 7.91 24.00 6.64
N ALA A 35 9.08 23.93 7.31
CA ALA A 35 9.61 22.67 7.83
C ALA A 35 8.71 22.08 8.92
N ILE A 36 8.21 22.90 9.85
CA ILE A 36 7.26 22.45 10.90
C ILE A 36 5.96 21.92 10.26
N ILE A 37 5.37 22.67 9.33
CA ILE A 37 4.16 22.23 8.61
C ILE A 37 4.42 20.93 7.87
N GLY A 38 5.56 20.78 7.19
CA GLY A 38 5.96 19.56 6.52
C GLY A 38 6.07 18.37 7.49
N ILE A 39 6.71 18.56 8.64
CA ILE A 39 6.84 17.54 9.70
C ILE A 39 5.45 17.16 10.23
N LEU A 40 4.60 18.12 10.54
CA LEU A 40 3.24 17.87 11.04
C LEU A 40 2.39 17.09 10.01
N PHE A 41 2.54 17.40 8.73
CA PHE A 41 1.86 16.67 7.65
C PHE A 41 2.35 15.22 7.53
N LEU A 42 3.67 15.01 7.54
CA LEU A 42 4.28 13.68 7.42
C LEU A 42 4.04 12.79 8.65
N THR A 43 3.93 13.39 9.83
CA THR A 43 3.75 12.66 11.10
C THR A 43 2.31 12.64 11.59
N ARG A 44 1.36 13.09 10.78
CA ARG A 44 -0.07 13.02 11.15
C ARG A 44 -0.45 11.56 11.44
N GLY A 45 -1.14 11.32 12.54
CA GLY A 45 -1.74 10.04 12.83
C GLY A 45 -3.07 9.87 12.11
N THR A 46 -3.68 8.70 12.25
CA THR A 46 -5.01 8.44 11.70
C THR A 46 -6.08 9.33 12.36
N ALA A 47 -7.00 9.82 11.54
CA ALA A 47 -8.14 10.62 12.02
C ALA A 47 -9.25 9.75 12.62
N VAL A 48 -9.34 8.49 12.21
CA VAL A 48 -10.37 7.56 12.65
C VAL A 48 -10.04 7.02 14.04
N ARG A 49 -10.96 7.19 14.99
CA ARG A 49 -10.80 6.74 16.39
C ARG A 49 -11.81 5.68 16.80
N ARG A 50 -12.98 5.67 16.18
CA ARG A 50 -14.09 4.76 16.51
C ARG A 50 -14.94 4.53 15.28
N VAL A 51 -15.54 3.36 15.21
CA VAL A 51 -16.59 3.03 14.23
C VAL A 51 -17.90 2.89 15.01
N ARG A 52 -18.96 3.46 14.50
CA ARG A 52 -20.31 3.35 15.08
C ARG A 52 -21.30 2.98 13.99
N GLY A 53 -22.19 2.05 14.27
CA GLY A 53 -23.31 1.72 13.41
C GLY A 53 -24.32 2.87 13.34
N ILE A 54 -24.98 2.97 12.22
CA ILE A 54 -26.14 3.85 12.04
C ILE A 54 -27.36 3.07 12.56
N GLY A 55 -27.71 3.28 13.82
CA GLY A 55 -28.80 2.58 14.48
C GLY A 55 -28.86 2.90 15.98
N VAL A 56 -29.87 2.37 16.66
CA VAL A 56 -30.13 2.67 18.07
C VAL A 56 -29.04 2.10 18.99
N ASP A 57 -28.51 0.94 18.64
CA ASP A 57 -27.47 0.24 19.39
C ASP A 57 -26.03 0.73 19.09
N GLY A 58 -25.87 1.42 17.94
CA GLY A 58 -24.57 1.93 17.51
C GLY A 58 -23.54 0.86 17.16
N THR A 59 -23.94 -0.42 17.01
CA THR A 59 -23.07 -1.55 16.69
C THR A 59 -22.55 -1.40 15.26
N PRO A 60 -21.24 -1.50 15.00
CA PRO A 60 -20.68 -1.53 13.64
C PRO A 60 -21.22 -2.71 12.84
N VAL A 61 -21.52 -2.50 11.56
CA VAL A 61 -22.00 -3.55 10.67
C VAL A 61 -20.96 -4.63 10.48
N SER A 62 -21.38 -5.89 10.59
CA SER A 62 -20.53 -7.06 10.39
C SER A 62 -20.44 -7.46 8.90
N PRO A 63 -19.33 -8.07 8.44
CA PRO A 63 -19.25 -8.67 7.10
C PRO A 63 -20.33 -9.73 6.80
N ASN A 64 -20.94 -10.31 7.83
CA ASN A 64 -22.04 -11.26 7.71
C ASN A 64 -23.40 -10.60 7.40
N GLU A 65 -23.50 -9.27 7.49
CA GLU A 65 -24.73 -8.54 7.29
C GLU A 65 -24.89 -8.04 5.85
N PRO A 66 -26.12 -8.05 5.28
CA PRO A 66 -26.37 -7.57 3.92
C PRO A 66 -26.00 -6.10 3.70
N ALA A 67 -25.97 -5.28 4.76
CA ALA A 67 -25.63 -3.87 4.73
C ALA A 67 -24.11 -3.61 4.64
N PHE A 68 -23.28 -4.63 4.83
CA PHE A 68 -21.82 -4.44 4.85
C PHE A 68 -21.24 -3.90 3.53
N PRO A 69 -21.58 -4.43 2.33
CA PRO A 69 -21.08 -3.90 1.06
C PRO A 69 -21.42 -2.43 0.86
N LEU A 70 -22.62 -2.02 1.26
CA LEU A 70 -23.03 -0.61 1.19
C LEU A 70 -22.23 0.26 2.15
N SER A 71 -21.96 -0.22 3.35
CA SER A 71 -21.13 0.48 4.34
C SER A 71 -19.68 0.64 3.88
N VAL A 72 -19.10 -0.40 3.22
CA VAL A 72 -17.79 -0.30 2.58
C VAL A 72 -17.82 0.81 1.53
N SER A 73 -18.80 0.79 0.62
CA SER A 73 -18.92 1.80 -0.44
C SER A 73 -19.10 3.22 0.13
N LEU A 74 -19.93 3.38 1.15
CA LEU A 74 -20.15 4.66 1.82
C LEU A 74 -18.87 5.24 2.43
N LEU A 75 -18.09 4.41 3.08
CA LEU A 75 -16.90 4.85 3.80
C LEU A 75 -15.67 5.02 2.90
N THR A 76 -15.60 4.28 1.81
CA THR A 76 -14.41 4.25 0.95
C THR A 76 -14.59 4.98 -0.39
N GLY A 77 -15.82 5.12 -0.86
CA GLY A 77 -16.12 5.54 -2.22
C GLY A 77 -15.92 4.44 -3.27
N SER A 78 -15.50 3.23 -2.84
CA SER A 78 -15.22 2.09 -3.72
C SER A 78 -16.37 1.08 -3.65
N PRO A 79 -17.17 0.89 -4.71
CA PRO A 79 -18.28 -0.07 -4.70
C PRO A 79 -17.78 -1.50 -4.79
N LEU A 80 -18.47 -2.41 -4.11
CA LEU A 80 -18.35 -3.84 -4.32
C LEU A 80 -19.36 -4.29 -5.36
N THR A 81 -18.89 -5.04 -6.37
CA THR A 81 -19.73 -5.54 -7.47
C THR A 81 -19.75 -7.08 -7.46
N ALA A 82 -20.90 -7.67 -7.70
CA ALA A 82 -21.03 -9.12 -7.86
C ALA A 82 -20.54 -9.56 -9.25
N GLY A 83 -20.37 -10.88 -9.44
CA GLY A 83 -20.01 -11.46 -10.74
C GLY A 83 -18.51 -11.49 -10.99
N ASN A 84 -17.69 -11.54 -9.93
CA ASN A 84 -16.24 -11.67 -10.09
C ASN A 84 -15.78 -13.12 -9.83
N GLN A 85 -14.75 -13.54 -10.53
CA GLN A 85 -13.95 -14.71 -10.25
C GLN A 85 -12.61 -14.26 -9.68
N VAL A 86 -12.27 -14.74 -8.47
CA VAL A 86 -11.03 -14.36 -7.79
C VAL A 86 -10.21 -15.60 -7.49
N GLU A 87 -8.97 -15.58 -7.90
CA GLU A 87 -8.03 -16.66 -7.70
C GLU A 87 -6.89 -16.21 -6.79
N LEU A 88 -6.63 -17.00 -5.74
CA LEU A 88 -5.53 -16.77 -4.82
C LEU A 88 -4.24 -17.35 -5.41
N VAL A 89 -3.18 -16.56 -5.45
CA VAL A 89 -1.88 -16.93 -5.98
C VAL A 89 -0.78 -16.57 -4.97
N LEU A 90 0.08 -17.54 -4.66
CA LEU A 90 1.08 -17.38 -3.61
C LEU A 90 2.50 -17.32 -4.18
N ASP A 91 3.33 -16.49 -3.57
CA ASP A 91 4.78 -16.41 -3.81
C ASP A 91 5.13 -16.27 -5.30
N GLY A 92 6.20 -16.91 -5.75
CA GLY A 92 6.68 -16.87 -7.13
C GLY A 92 5.77 -17.52 -8.16
N SER A 93 4.73 -18.27 -7.74
CA SER A 93 3.75 -18.83 -8.66
C SER A 93 2.92 -17.78 -9.42
N VAL A 94 3.01 -16.51 -9.01
CA VAL A 94 2.44 -15.36 -9.73
C VAL A 94 3.03 -15.24 -11.14
N PHE A 95 4.33 -15.45 -11.31
CA PHE A 95 5.01 -15.16 -12.58
C PHE A 95 4.61 -16.07 -13.73
N PRO A 96 4.67 -17.40 -13.64
CA PRO A 96 4.28 -18.25 -14.77
C PRO A 96 2.86 -18.00 -15.22
N ARG A 97 1.93 -17.73 -14.30
CA ARG A 97 0.52 -17.44 -14.61
C ARG A 97 0.33 -16.05 -15.22
N LEU A 98 1.01 -15.04 -14.69
CA LEU A 98 1.01 -13.68 -15.25
C LEU A 98 1.61 -13.67 -16.65
N TRP A 99 2.72 -14.42 -16.87
CA TRP A 99 3.32 -14.54 -18.19
C TRP A 99 2.40 -15.21 -19.22
N GLU A 100 1.64 -16.21 -18.80
CA GLU A 100 0.63 -16.84 -19.65
C GLU A 100 -0.47 -15.85 -20.05
N ASP A 101 -1.06 -15.14 -19.09
CA ASP A 101 -2.08 -14.12 -19.37
C ASP A 101 -1.54 -13.01 -20.28
N LEU A 102 -0.34 -12.50 -20.03
CA LEU A 102 0.29 -11.44 -20.85
C LEU A 102 0.55 -11.89 -22.29
N ARG A 103 1.04 -13.13 -22.51
CA ARG A 103 1.26 -13.67 -23.86
C ARG A 103 -0.04 -13.86 -24.64
N ASN A 104 -1.15 -14.09 -23.93
CA ASN A 104 -2.47 -14.29 -24.54
C ASN A 104 -3.22 -12.98 -24.78
N ALA A 105 -2.69 -11.82 -24.39
CA ALA A 105 -3.30 -10.51 -24.62
C ALA A 105 -3.60 -10.25 -26.10
N LYS A 106 -4.77 -9.68 -26.39
CA LYS A 106 -5.27 -9.43 -27.76
C LYS A 106 -5.38 -7.95 -28.10
N THR A 107 -5.73 -7.10 -27.13
CA THR A 107 -6.09 -5.71 -27.38
C THR A 107 -5.21 -4.74 -26.58
N SER A 108 -5.03 -4.98 -25.29
CA SER A 108 -4.30 -4.04 -24.44
C SER A 108 -3.66 -4.71 -23.22
N ILE A 109 -2.53 -4.15 -22.80
CA ILE A 109 -1.87 -4.45 -21.53
C ILE A 109 -1.59 -3.14 -20.83
N THR A 110 -2.10 -2.97 -19.62
CA THR A 110 -1.79 -1.84 -18.74
C THR A 110 -1.05 -2.35 -17.52
N VAL A 111 0.15 -1.83 -17.28
CA VAL A 111 0.99 -2.18 -16.11
C VAL A 111 1.23 -0.92 -15.29
N GLN A 112 0.88 -0.94 -14.01
CA GLN A 112 1.32 0.05 -13.04
C GLN A 112 2.15 -0.64 -11.96
N MET A 113 3.42 -0.22 -11.79
CA MET A 113 4.36 -0.94 -10.94
C MET A 113 5.21 0.01 -10.10
N TYR A 114 5.16 -0.25 -8.78
CA TYR A 114 5.99 0.46 -7.81
C TYR A 114 7.44 -0.03 -7.80
N TYR A 115 7.69 -1.34 -7.89
CA TYR A 115 9.01 -1.91 -7.63
C TYR A 115 9.47 -2.85 -8.74
N ALA A 116 10.64 -2.54 -9.31
CA ALA A 116 11.30 -3.37 -10.29
C ALA A 116 12.82 -3.18 -10.25
N LEU A 117 13.55 -4.28 -10.23
CA LEU A 117 14.99 -4.31 -10.43
C LEU A 117 15.35 -5.09 -11.69
N SER A 118 16.58 -4.88 -12.19
CA SER A 118 17.10 -5.66 -13.30
C SER A 118 17.33 -7.11 -12.88
N GLY A 119 16.83 -8.05 -13.66
CA GLY A 119 16.90 -9.48 -13.38
C GLY A 119 16.09 -10.30 -14.38
N VAL A 120 15.97 -11.59 -14.15
CA VAL A 120 15.25 -12.55 -15.01
C VAL A 120 13.77 -12.19 -15.12
N VAL A 121 13.12 -11.82 -13.99
CA VAL A 121 11.71 -11.43 -13.96
C VAL A 121 11.44 -10.22 -14.83
N THR A 122 12.25 -9.17 -14.70
CA THR A 122 12.08 -7.92 -15.46
C THR A 122 12.44 -8.10 -16.94
N GLU A 123 13.44 -8.90 -17.27
CA GLU A 123 13.77 -9.23 -18.65
C GLU A 123 12.66 -10.04 -19.33
N THR A 124 12.10 -11.02 -18.62
CA THR A 124 10.97 -11.81 -19.13
C THR A 124 9.75 -10.93 -19.40
N LEU A 125 9.41 -10.03 -18.45
CA LEU A 125 8.35 -9.04 -18.64
C LEU A 125 8.60 -8.20 -19.90
N ALA A 126 9.79 -7.60 -20.01
CA ALA A 126 10.13 -6.73 -21.12
C ALA A 126 10.04 -7.46 -22.46
N THR A 127 10.52 -8.70 -22.54
CA THR A 127 10.44 -9.54 -23.74
C THR A 127 8.98 -9.75 -24.16
N ILE A 128 8.11 -10.17 -23.22
CA ILE A 128 6.69 -10.42 -23.52
C ILE A 128 5.99 -9.13 -23.98
N LEU A 129 6.22 -8.02 -23.28
CA LEU A 129 5.59 -6.75 -23.63
C LEU A 129 6.06 -6.23 -24.99
N ILE A 130 7.34 -6.43 -25.37
CA ILE A 130 7.86 -6.10 -26.69
C ILE A 130 7.19 -6.93 -27.76
N GLU A 131 7.12 -8.26 -27.61
CA GLU A 131 6.44 -9.17 -28.51
C GLU A 131 4.97 -8.76 -28.74
N ARG A 132 4.24 -8.50 -27.66
CA ARG A 132 2.84 -8.07 -27.74
C ARG A 132 2.69 -6.73 -28.46
N ALA A 133 3.52 -5.73 -28.15
CA ALA A 133 3.50 -4.43 -28.82
C ALA A 133 3.79 -4.56 -30.31
N GLN A 134 4.74 -5.39 -30.71
CA GLN A 134 5.05 -5.66 -32.12
C GLN A 134 3.92 -6.37 -32.87
N GLU A 135 3.10 -7.16 -32.16
CA GLU A 135 1.90 -7.78 -32.71
C GLU A 135 0.66 -6.88 -32.70
N GLY A 136 0.82 -5.61 -32.31
CA GLY A 136 -0.24 -4.60 -32.36
C GLY A 136 -1.10 -4.48 -31.09
N VAL A 137 -0.73 -5.18 -29.98
CA VAL A 137 -1.36 -4.97 -28.69
C VAL A 137 -0.95 -3.61 -28.11
N ALA A 138 -1.90 -2.83 -27.63
CA ALA A 138 -1.61 -1.53 -27.00
C ALA A 138 -1.00 -1.74 -25.61
N VAL A 139 0.28 -1.40 -25.44
CA VAL A 139 1.01 -1.60 -24.18
C VAL A 139 1.25 -0.27 -23.48
N TYR A 140 0.77 -0.16 -22.23
CA TYR A 140 0.92 1.00 -21.35
C TYR A 140 1.66 0.58 -20.09
N LEU A 141 2.82 1.17 -19.84
CA LEU A 141 3.63 0.92 -18.65
C LEU A 141 3.82 2.20 -17.85
N LEU A 142 3.19 2.28 -16.69
CA LEU A 142 3.36 3.33 -15.69
C LEU A 142 4.24 2.79 -14.57
N TYR A 143 5.43 3.35 -14.36
CA TYR A 143 6.35 2.89 -13.33
C TYR A 143 6.68 4.01 -12.35
N ASP A 144 6.77 3.70 -11.05
CA ASP A 144 7.23 4.66 -10.06
C ASP A 144 8.71 5.02 -10.31
N ALA A 145 8.99 6.32 -10.44
CA ALA A 145 10.33 6.80 -10.82
C ALA A 145 11.40 6.52 -9.78
N PHE A 146 11.04 6.16 -8.56
CA PHE A 146 11.95 5.82 -7.47
C PHE A 146 12.13 4.32 -7.31
N GLY A 147 11.03 3.57 -7.13
CA GLY A 147 11.06 2.14 -6.83
C GLY A 147 11.28 1.25 -8.05
N ALA A 148 10.86 1.68 -9.24
CA ALA A 148 10.93 0.87 -10.47
C ALA A 148 11.84 1.48 -11.55
N LYS A 149 12.94 2.08 -11.15
CA LYS A 149 13.89 2.74 -12.08
C LYS A 149 14.36 1.85 -13.23
N ALA A 150 14.48 0.54 -13.00
CA ALA A 150 14.89 -0.40 -14.03
C ALA A 150 13.98 -0.33 -15.26
N LEU A 151 12.66 -0.19 -15.06
CA LEU A 151 11.67 -0.11 -16.14
C LEU A 151 11.78 1.17 -16.98
N GLY A 152 12.39 2.23 -16.45
CA GLY A 152 12.60 3.50 -17.16
C GLY A 152 13.87 3.58 -18.00
N GLY A 153 14.87 2.76 -17.67
CA GLY A 153 16.17 2.72 -18.36
C GLY A 153 16.15 1.91 -19.65
N GLY A 154 17.15 1.03 -19.82
CA GLY A 154 17.31 0.22 -21.05
C GLY A 154 16.07 -0.63 -21.39
N TYR A 155 15.36 -1.14 -20.41
CA TYR A 155 14.08 -1.83 -20.65
C TYR A 155 13.03 -0.89 -21.25
N GLY A 156 12.85 0.31 -20.67
CA GLY A 156 11.90 1.29 -21.18
C GLY A 156 12.21 1.78 -22.59
N GLU A 157 13.47 1.95 -22.94
CA GLU A 157 13.89 2.30 -24.31
C GLU A 157 13.55 1.20 -25.31
N ARG A 158 13.79 -0.07 -24.96
CA ARG A 158 13.43 -1.22 -25.80
C ARG A 158 11.93 -1.29 -26.03
N LEU A 159 11.15 -1.10 -24.97
CA LEU A 159 9.68 -1.08 -25.01
C LEU A 159 9.16 0.05 -25.89
N ARG A 160 9.67 1.28 -25.75
CA ARG A 160 9.27 2.43 -26.60
C ARG A 160 9.60 2.18 -28.08
N LYS A 161 10.75 1.60 -28.37
CA LYS A 161 11.13 1.21 -29.74
C LYS A 161 10.19 0.18 -30.36
N ALA A 162 9.57 -0.66 -29.53
CA ALA A 162 8.58 -1.65 -29.95
C ALA A 162 7.16 -1.07 -30.07
N GLY A 163 6.94 0.21 -29.75
CA GLY A 163 5.65 0.88 -29.83
C GLY A 163 4.89 0.98 -28.50
N ALA A 164 5.44 0.48 -27.39
CA ALA A 164 4.81 0.62 -26.07
C ALA A 164 4.91 2.06 -25.54
N GLN A 165 3.90 2.50 -24.82
CA GLN A 165 3.93 3.76 -24.08
C GLN A 165 4.47 3.52 -22.67
N VAL A 166 5.60 4.17 -22.33
CA VAL A 166 6.31 3.96 -21.06
C VAL A 166 6.49 5.30 -20.37
N VAL A 167 5.86 5.46 -19.20
CA VAL A 167 5.77 6.73 -18.48
C VAL A 167 6.27 6.56 -17.04
N ALA A 168 7.06 7.54 -16.57
CA ALA A 168 7.51 7.62 -15.19
C ALA A 168 6.48 8.37 -14.32
N PHE A 169 6.05 7.75 -13.24
CA PHE A 169 5.18 8.38 -12.26
C PHE A 169 6.00 9.15 -11.21
N ARG A 170 5.62 10.40 -10.97
CA ARG A 170 6.25 11.33 -10.00
C ARG A 170 7.79 11.32 -10.04
N PRO A 171 8.40 11.58 -11.23
CA PRO A 171 9.85 11.68 -11.33
C PRO A 171 10.37 12.86 -10.49
N LEU A 172 11.61 12.73 -10.01
CA LEU A 172 12.26 13.80 -9.25
C LEU A 172 12.48 15.02 -10.14
N ARG A 173 11.63 16.02 -10.01
CA ARG A 173 11.71 17.31 -10.69
C ARG A 173 11.47 18.42 -9.68
N PHE A 174 12.09 19.59 -9.89
CA PHE A 174 11.95 20.75 -8.99
C PHE A 174 10.48 21.12 -8.72
N ARG A 175 9.62 20.98 -9.73
CA ARG A 175 8.18 21.24 -9.64
C ARG A 175 7.41 20.24 -8.76
N ASN A 176 7.98 19.07 -8.48
CA ASN A 176 7.33 17.96 -7.79
C ASN A 176 7.90 17.70 -6.39
N LEU A 177 8.76 18.58 -5.86
CA LEU A 177 9.42 18.39 -4.56
C LEU A 177 8.43 18.24 -3.41
N TRP A 178 7.28 18.90 -3.48
CA TRP A 178 6.24 18.87 -2.45
C TRP A 178 5.47 17.53 -2.41
N ILE A 179 5.48 16.74 -3.50
CA ILE A 179 4.85 15.41 -3.58
C ILE A 179 5.86 14.26 -3.62
N ILE A 180 7.15 14.55 -3.43
CA ILE A 180 8.21 13.54 -3.52
C ILE A 180 8.03 12.39 -2.53
N GLN A 181 7.38 12.64 -1.40
CA GLN A 181 7.07 11.64 -0.39
C GLN A 181 5.90 10.73 -0.79
N ASN A 182 5.07 11.16 -1.71
CA ASN A 182 3.92 10.40 -2.16
C ASN A 182 4.35 9.45 -3.29
N ARG A 183 4.32 8.15 -3.04
CA ARG A 183 4.73 7.13 -4.02
C ARG A 183 3.55 6.34 -4.53
N ALA A 184 3.57 5.95 -5.81
CA ALA A 184 2.60 5.02 -6.37
C ALA A 184 2.95 3.59 -5.93
N HIS A 185 2.57 3.23 -4.72
CA HIS A 185 2.85 1.89 -4.19
C HIS A 185 1.94 0.80 -4.79
N ILE A 186 1.31 1.12 -5.92
CA ILE A 186 0.43 0.23 -6.67
C ILE A 186 1.24 -0.82 -7.42
N ARG A 187 0.71 -2.04 -7.42
CA ARG A 187 1.15 -3.17 -8.22
C ARG A 187 -0.08 -3.74 -8.92
N GLY A 188 -0.27 -3.33 -10.15
CA GLY A 188 -1.45 -3.68 -10.93
C GLY A 188 -1.10 -4.01 -12.37
N VAL A 189 -1.69 -5.08 -12.89
CA VAL A 189 -1.65 -5.43 -14.31
C VAL A 189 -3.06 -5.69 -14.78
N VAL A 190 -3.47 -5.05 -15.88
CA VAL A 190 -4.76 -5.27 -16.52
C VAL A 190 -4.54 -5.69 -17.95
N ILE A 191 -5.16 -6.78 -18.36
CA ILE A 191 -5.01 -7.40 -19.67
C ILE A 191 -6.39 -7.42 -20.35
N ASP A 192 -6.48 -6.80 -21.52
CA ASP A 192 -7.69 -6.72 -22.35
C ASP A 192 -8.92 -6.11 -21.65
N GLY A 193 -8.73 -5.47 -20.50
CA GLY A 193 -9.82 -5.03 -19.63
C GLY A 193 -10.61 -6.16 -18.96
N ASP A 194 -10.20 -7.43 -19.11
CA ASP A 194 -10.89 -8.62 -18.65
C ASP A 194 -10.18 -9.32 -17.48
N ILE A 195 -8.85 -9.31 -17.48
CA ILE A 195 -8.03 -9.95 -16.44
C ILE A 195 -7.27 -8.88 -15.68
N GLY A 196 -7.39 -8.92 -14.33
CA GLY A 196 -6.66 -8.05 -13.41
C GLY A 196 -5.74 -8.85 -12.49
N TRP A 197 -4.56 -8.32 -12.22
CA TRP A 197 -3.61 -8.84 -11.24
C TRP A 197 -3.24 -7.75 -10.25
N THR A 198 -3.29 -8.06 -8.96
CA THR A 198 -2.75 -7.21 -7.90
C THR A 198 -2.26 -8.04 -6.72
N GLY A 199 -1.46 -7.43 -5.84
CA GLY A 199 -0.87 -8.10 -4.68
C GLY A 199 0.39 -7.41 -4.21
N GLY A 200 1.20 -8.10 -3.42
CA GLY A 200 2.45 -7.56 -2.90
C GLY A 200 3.67 -7.74 -3.82
N PHE A 201 3.56 -8.47 -4.92
CA PHE A 201 4.68 -8.79 -5.81
C PHE A 201 5.30 -7.56 -6.48
N GLY A 202 6.58 -7.64 -6.79
CA GLY A 202 7.29 -6.69 -7.67
C GLY A 202 8.01 -7.44 -8.80
N PHE A 203 8.53 -6.70 -9.76
CA PHE A 203 9.34 -7.32 -10.82
C PHE A 203 10.80 -7.39 -10.40
N ASP A 204 11.12 -8.41 -9.60
CA ASP A 204 12.45 -8.67 -9.09
C ASP A 204 12.60 -10.17 -8.78
N ASP A 205 13.77 -10.72 -9.00
CA ASP A 205 14.08 -12.14 -8.84
C ASP A 205 13.93 -12.63 -7.39
N LYS A 206 13.91 -11.75 -6.40
CA LYS A 206 13.68 -12.11 -4.99
C LYS A 206 12.29 -12.67 -4.70
N TRP A 207 11.32 -12.47 -5.59
CA TRP A 207 10.02 -13.13 -5.52
C TRP A 207 9.98 -14.50 -6.21
N LEU A 208 11.04 -14.90 -6.94
CA LEU A 208 11.09 -16.24 -7.55
C LEU A 208 11.24 -17.31 -6.46
N GLY A 209 10.50 -18.40 -6.62
CA GLY A 209 10.58 -19.56 -5.72
C GLY A 209 9.40 -19.68 -4.78
N GLU A 210 9.57 -20.51 -3.76
CA GLU A 210 8.57 -20.81 -2.74
C GLU A 210 9.10 -20.46 -1.36
N SER A 211 8.40 -19.59 -0.66
CA SER A 211 8.80 -19.08 0.65
C SER A 211 8.92 -20.17 1.71
N ARG A 212 8.05 -21.18 1.66
CA ARG A 212 8.01 -22.30 2.63
C ARG A 212 9.26 -23.16 2.63
N VAL A 213 9.96 -23.23 1.51
CA VAL A 213 11.25 -23.96 1.40
C VAL A 213 12.44 -23.01 1.51
N GLY A 214 12.22 -21.77 1.90
CA GLY A 214 13.29 -20.79 2.11
C GLY A 214 13.83 -20.12 0.86
N THR A 215 13.13 -20.27 -0.29
CA THR A 215 13.47 -19.61 -1.55
C THR A 215 12.41 -18.59 -1.91
N GLY A 216 12.80 -17.41 -2.34
CA GLY A 216 11.84 -16.34 -2.66
C GLY A 216 11.12 -15.73 -1.44
N TRP A 217 10.50 -14.60 -1.64
CA TRP A 217 9.73 -13.89 -0.63
C TRP A 217 8.33 -14.48 -0.45
N ARG A 218 7.82 -14.47 0.79
CA ARG A 218 6.42 -14.82 1.07
C ARG A 218 5.51 -13.67 0.68
N ASP A 219 4.72 -13.87 -0.35
CA ASP A 219 3.79 -12.85 -0.81
C ASP A 219 2.43 -13.45 -1.21
N THR A 220 1.43 -12.58 -1.35
CA THR A 220 0.07 -12.97 -1.74
C THR A 220 -0.42 -12.06 -2.84
N SER A 221 -0.95 -12.66 -3.90
CA SER A 221 -1.50 -11.99 -5.06
C SER A 221 -2.86 -12.56 -5.41
N VAL A 222 -3.65 -11.81 -6.16
CA VAL A 222 -4.90 -12.27 -6.74
C VAL A 222 -4.93 -12.02 -8.23
N ARG A 223 -5.48 -12.98 -8.95
CA ARG A 223 -5.94 -12.87 -10.33
C ARG A 223 -7.46 -12.72 -10.31
N VAL A 224 -7.95 -11.70 -10.97
CA VAL A 224 -9.38 -11.33 -10.95
C VAL A 224 -9.90 -11.27 -12.37
N ARG A 225 -11.12 -11.78 -12.59
CA ARG A 225 -11.94 -11.54 -13.78
C ARG A 225 -13.31 -11.03 -13.36
N GLY A 226 -13.89 -10.16 -14.14
CA GLY A 226 -15.21 -9.57 -13.88
C GLY A 226 -15.17 -8.07 -13.60
N PRO A 227 -16.28 -7.49 -13.10
CA PRO A 227 -16.44 -6.03 -12.99
C PRO A 227 -15.36 -5.30 -12.18
N ALA A 228 -14.78 -5.94 -11.16
CA ALA A 228 -13.75 -5.34 -10.32
C ALA A 228 -12.44 -5.01 -11.10
N VAL A 229 -12.22 -5.62 -12.27
CA VAL A 229 -11.05 -5.34 -13.13
C VAL A 229 -11.07 -3.89 -13.63
N LEU A 230 -12.25 -3.32 -13.89
CA LEU A 230 -12.36 -1.93 -14.32
C LEU A 230 -11.87 -0.94 -13.26
N GLN A 231 -12.07 -1.26 -11.98
CA GLN A 231 -11.56 -0.41 -10.89
C GLN A 231 -10.03 -0.44 -10.80
N LEU A 232 -9.40 -1.56 -11.15
CA LEU A 232 -7.94 -1.63 -11.26
C LEU A 232 -7.42 -0.84 -12.47
N LEU A 233 -8.16 -0.86 -13.58
CA LEU A 233 -7.86 -0.04 -14.74
C LEU A 233 -8.07 1.46 -14.44
N GLU A 234 -9.09 1.82 -13.67
CA GLU A 234 -9.35 3.18 -13.20
C GLU A 234 -8.19 3.72 -12.35
N ALA A 235 -7.65 2.92 -11.44
CA ALA A 235 -6.48 3.28 -10.65
C ALA A 235 -5.26 3.58 -11.55
N ALA A 236 -5.02 2.74 -12.56
CA ALA A 236 -3.95 2.95 -13.53
C ALA A 236 -4.19 4.18 -14.42
N ALA A 237 -5.43 4.41 -14.86
CA ALA A 237 -5.82 5.57 -15.67
C ALA A 237 -5.68 6.88 -14.88
N SER A 238 -6.02 6.88 -13.59
CA SER A 238 -5.82 8.03 -12.71
C SER A 238 -4.34 8.39 -12.59
N GLY A 239 -3.48 7.40 -12.35
CA GLY A 239 -2.02 7.60 -12.31
C GLY A 239 -1.45 8.06 -13.65
N TRP A 240 -1.97 7.55 -14.77
CA TRP A 240 -1.57 7.95 -16.09
C TRP A 240 -1.93 9.42 -16.36
N ALA A 241 -3.15 9.83 -16.05
CA ALA A 241 -3.60 11.21 -16.22
C ALA A 241 -2.75 12.19 -15.37
N GLU A 242 -2.39 11.82 -14.12
CA GLU A 242 -1.48 12.63 -13.30
C GLU A 242 -0.09 12.78 -13.96
N ALA A 243 0.43 11.68 -14.52
CA ALA A 243 1.79 11.65 -15.06
C ALA A 243 1.95 12.34 -16.41
N THR A 244 0.92 12.32 -17.25
CA THR A 244 0.97 12.78 -18.66
C THR A 244 0.08 13.98 -18.94
N GLY A 245 -1.03 14.13 -18.24
CA GLY A 245 -2.13 15.04 -18.60
C GLY A 245 -3.11 14.43 -19.59
N ASP A 246 -2.89 13.21 -20.10
CA ASP A 246 -3.75 12.54 -21.04
C ASP A 246 -4.79 11.67 -20.32
N LEU A 247 -6.00 11.64 -20.84
CA LEU A 247 -7.08 10.80 -20.33
C LEU A 247 -7.23 9.56 -21.21
N PHE A 248 -7.29 8.40 -20.56
CA PHE A 248 -7.68 7.18 -21.24
C PHE A 248 -9.16 7.20 -21.58
N THR A 249 -9.46 7.08 -22.87
CA THR A 249 -10.82 6.85 -23.35
C THR A 249 -10.82 5.68 -24.31
N GLY A 250 -11.93 4.96 -24.40
CA GLY A 250 -12.02 3.84 -25.33
C GLY A 250 -13.41 3.20 -25.31
N ARG A 251 -13.58 2.19 -26.15
CA ARG A 251 -14.79 1.37 -26.17
C ARG A 251 -14.68 0.30 -25.09
N LEU A 252 -14.82 0.72 -23.82
CA LEU A 252 -14.82 -0.18 -22.68
C LEU A 252 -16.19 -0.85 -22.57
N THR A 253 -16.20 -2.16 -22.44
CA THR A 253 -17.38 -2.94 -22.06
C THR A 253 -17.19 -3.42 -20.63
N MET A 254 -18.29 -3.52 -19.87
CA MET A 254 -18.22 -4.11 -18.55
C MET A 254 -17.75 -5.57 -18.68
N PRO A 255 -16.63 -5.95 -18.04
CA PRO A 255 -16.18 -7.34 -18.07
C PRO A 255 -17.25 -8.26 -17.53
N ASN A 256 -17.52 -9.32 -18.25
CA ASN A 256 -18.45 -10.38 -17.82
C ASN A 256 -17.65 -11.65 -17.57
N CYS A 257 -17.83 -12.24 -16.40
CA CYS A 257 -17.19 -13.50 -16.04
C CYS A 257 -18.26 -14.55 -15.78
N GLU A 258 -18.44 -15.47 -16.73
CA GLU A 258 -19.31 -16.62 -16.51
C GLU A 258 -18.84 -17.44 -15.29
N GLY A 259 -19.76 -17.75 -14.38
CA GLY A 259 -19.48 -18.46 -13.14
C GLY A 259 -18.77 -17.63 -12.06
N GLY A 260 -18.64 -16.33 -12.24
CA GLY A 260 -18.15 -15.43 -11.19
C GLY A 260 -19.20 -15.27 -10.08
N VAL A 261 -18.87 -15.71 -8.87
CA VAL A 261 -19.78 -15.66 -7.69
C VAL A 261 -19.36 -14.66 -6.63
N ALA A 262 -18.11 -14.23 -6.65
CA ALA A 262 -17.58 -13.32 -5.63
C ALA A 262 -18.12 -11.89 -5.82
N THR A 263 -18.44 -11.24 -4.70
CA THR A 263 -18.63 -9.79 -4.64
C THR A 263 -17.29 -9.15 -4.33
N ALA A 264 -16.76 -8.36 -5.26
CA ALA A 264 -15.42 -7.79 -5.12
C ALA A 264 -15.36 -6.33 -5.60
N GLY A 265 -14.33 -5.63 -5.18
CA GLY A 265 -14.01 -4.27 -5.61
C GLY A 265 -12.59 -3.90 -5.27
N LEU A 266 -12.09 -2.80 -5.81
CA LEU A 266 -10.77 -2.29 -5.51
C LEU A 266 -10.85 -1.07 -4.60
N LEU A 267 -10.18 -1.13 -3.47
CA LEU A 267 -9.85 0.07 -2.70
C LEU A 267 -8.62 0.73 -3.35
N TYR A 268 -8.86 1.76 -4.14
CA TYR A 268 -7.81 2.67 -4.58
C TYR A 268 -7.73 3.84 -3.60
N THR A 269 -6.56 4.09 -3.08
CA THR A 269 -6.31 5.22 -2.18
C THR A 269 -5.19 6.10 -2.69
N ALA A 270 -5.36 7.40 -2.52
CA ALA A 270 -4.36 8.40 -2.83
C ALA A 270 -4.20 9.34 -1.62
N PRO A 271 -3.07 10.03 -1.49
CA PRO A 271 -2.84 10.99 -0.43
C PRO A 271 -3.96 12.03 -0.36
N SER A 272 -4.52 12.23 0.83
CA SER A 272 -5.57 13.23 1.06
C SER A 272 -5.44 13.90 2.42
N LEU A 273 -6.05 15.08 2.58
CA LEU A 273 -6.18 15.73 3.88
C LEU A 273 -7.33 15.09 4.67
N GLY A 274 -7.18 15.03 6.00
CA GLY A 274 -8.18 14.41 6.88
C GLY A 274 -8.09 12.87 6.92
N SER A 275 -9.22 12.17 7.07
CA SER A 275 -9.26 10.70 7.05
C SER A 275 -9.20 10.18 5.62
N THR A 276 -8.34 9.19 5.38
CA THR A 276 -8.26 8.52 4.08
C THR A 276 -9.29 7.41 3.94
N ALA A 277 -9.55 6.97 2.71
CA ALA A 277 -10.37 5.79 2.47
C ALA A 277 -9.74 4.53 3.08
N ALA A 278 -8.39 4.43 3.07
CA ALA A 278 -7.66 3.35 3.72
C ALA A 278 -7.92 3.26 5.23
N GLU A 279 -7.86 4.41 5.94
CA GLU A 279 -8.13 4.47 7.37
C GLU A 279 -9.57 4.01 7.69
N ARG A 280 -10.54 4.53 6.95
CA ARG A 280 -11.96 4.19 7.15
C ARG A 280 -12.25 2.73 6.86
N PHE A 281 -11.65 2.20 5.80
CA PHE A 281 -11.74 0.80 5.40
C PHE A 281 -11.20 -0.15 6.48
N LEU A 282 -9.95 0.09 6.95
CA LEU A 282 -9.35 -0.75 7.98
C LEU A 282 -10.12 -0.68 9.30
N ALA A 283 -10.56 0.52 9.70
CA ALA A 283 -11.34 0.69 10.90
C ALA A 283 -12.67 -0.07 10.85
N LEU A 284 -13.39 -0.03 9.71
CA LEU A 284 -14.61 -0.82 9.51
C LEU A 284 -14.32 -2.32 9.59
N SER A 285 -13.29 -2.79 8.88
CA SER A 285 -12.92 -4.20 8.85
C SER A 285 -12.57 -4.75 10.24
N ILE A 286 -11.87 -3.96 11.08
CA ILE A 286 -11.54 -4.35 12.45
C ILE A 286 -12.76 -4.31 13.37
N ALA A 287 -13.53 -3.24 13.30
CA ALA A 287 -14.68 -3.03 14.18
C ALA A 287 -15.86 -3.98 13.86
N GLY A 288 -16.03 -4.34 12.58
CA GLY A 288 -17.07 -5.26 12.12
C GLY A 288 -16.74 -6.75 12.32
N ALA A 289 -15.57 -7.10 12.83
CA ALA A 289 -15.21 -8.49 13.12
C ALA A 289 -16.02 -9.03 14.30
N ASP A 290 -16.67 -10.19 14.10
CA ASP A 290 -17.48 -10.86 15.13
C ASP A 290 -16.76 -12.04 15.79
N ARG A 291 -16.02 -12.83 15.01
CA ARG A 291 -15.42 -14.10 15.45
C ARG A 291 -13.90 -14.12 15.31
N SER A 292 -13.39 -13.71 14.17
CA SER A 292 -11.97 -13.82 13.84
C SER A 292 -11.47 -12.66 12.99
N LEU A 293 -10.26 -12.22 13.29
CA LEU A 293 -9.55 -11.21 12.52
C LEU A 293 -8.11 -11.67 12.34
N PHE A 294 -7.75 -12.10 11.14
CA PHE A 294 -6.41 -12.55 10.80
C PHE A 294 -5.74 -11.54 9.86
N ILE A 295 -4.62 -11.02 10.30
CA ILE A 295 -3.87 -9.97 9.59
C ILE A 295 -2.48 -10.50 9.27
N THR A 296 -2.12 -10.52 7.98
CA THR A 296 -0.73 -10.68 7.55
C THR A 296 -0.24 -9.34 7.03
N ASN A 297 0.84 -8.84 7.60
CA ASN A 297 1.38 -7.56 7.15
C ASN A 297 2.90 -7.47 7.27
N ALA A 298 3.56 -7.11 6.17
CA ALA A 298 5.02 -6.99 6.10
C ALA A 298 5.57 -5.91 7.04
N TYR A 299 4.93 -4.73 7.05
CA TYR A 299 5.33 -3.58 7.86
C TYR A 299 4.16 -3.15 8.74
N PHE A 300 4.10 -3.78 9.92
CA PHE A 300 3.04 -3.58 10.89
C PHE A 300 3.43 -2.51 11.91
N ALA A 301 3.07 -1.27 11.63
CA ALA A 301 3.33 -0.13 12.52
C ALA A 301 2.10 0.79 12.66
N PRO A 302 0.94 0.23 13.11
CA PRO A 302 -0.27 1.02 13.29
C PRO A 302 -0.06 2.12 14.33
N ASP A 303 -0.79 3.20 14.19
CA ASP A 303 -0.83 4.23 15.22
C ASP A 303 -1.66 3.80 16.44
N LYS A 304 -1.67 4.65 17.48
CA LYS A 304 -2.36 4.37 18.73
C LYS A 304 -3.88 4.14 18.57
N ASN A 305 -4.52 4.75 17.57
CA ASN A 305 -5.96 4.61 17.35
C ASN A 305 -6.27 3.23 16.78
N PHE A 306 -5.47 2.75 15.83
CA PHE A 306 -5.61 1.39 15.31
C PHE A 306 -5.22 0.31 16.32
N VAL A 307 -4.20 0.55 17.15
CA VAL A 307 -3.90 -0.34 18.28
C VAL A 307 -5.12 -0.45 19.19
N ALA A 308 -5.78 0.68 19.52
CA ALA A 308 -6.98 0.68 20.35
C ALA A 308 -8.16 -0.09 19.70
N LEU A 309 -8.35 0.00 18.37
CA LEU A 309 -9.37 -0.78 17.65
C LEU A 309 -9.09 -2.29 17.71
N LEU A 310 -7.82 -2.71 17.56
CA LEU A 310 -7.43 -4.12 17.66
C LEU A 310 -7.59 -4.66 19.09
N VAL A 311 -7.23 -3.85 20.09
CA VAL A 311 -7.45 -4.16 21.52
C VAL A 311 -8.95 -4.30 21.82
N ASP A 312 -9.77 -3.39 21.30
CA ASP A 312 -11.23 -3.46 21.46
C ASP A 312 -11.81 -4.73 20.82
N ALA A 313 -11.39 -5.08 19.59
CA ALA A 313 -11.82 -6.32 18.94
C ALA A 313 -11.47 -7.56 19.78
N ALA A 314 -10.24 -7.66 20.27
CA ALA A 314 -9.81 -8.76 21.13
C ALA A 314 -10.60 -8.80 22.46
N THR A 315 -10.88 -7.63 23.07
CA THR A 315 -11.67 -7.50 24.31
C THR A 315 -13.13 -7.93 24.12
N ARG A 316 -13.70 -7.72 22.93
CA ARG A 316 -15.02 -8.23 22.55
C ARG A 316 -15.06 -9.75 22.35
N GLY A 317 -13.91 -10.44 22.41
CA GLY A 317 -13.80 -11.89 22.24
C GLY A 317 -13.46 -12.34 20.81
N VAL A 318 -13.13 -11.41 19.89
CA VAL A 318 -12.67 -11.74 18.55
C VAL A 318 -11.29 -12.43 18.62
N ASP A 319 -11.10 -13.54 17.92
CA ASP A 319 -9.81 -14.19 17.74
C ASP A 319 -8.91 -13.36 16.83
N VAL A 320 -8.17 -12.41 17.40
CA VAL A 320 -7.26 -11.54 16.66
C VAL A 320 -5.88 -12.17 16.57
N ARG A 321 -5.41 -12.43 15.34
CA ARG A 321 -4.07 -12.99 15.08
C ARG A 321 -3.33 -12.12 14.07
N LEU A 322 -2.07 -11.85 14.38
CA LEU A 322 -1.16 -11.08 13.53
C LEU A 322 -0.01 -11.97 13.08
N LEU A 323 0.23 -12.02 11.78
CA LEU A 323 1.44 -12.59 11.17
C LEU A 323 2.26 -11.44 10.58
N VAL A 324 3.45 -11.22 11.08
CA VAL A 324 4.30 -10.08 10.75
C VAL A 324 5.70 -10.52 10.33
N GLY A 325 6.48 -9.60 9.78
CA GLY A 325 7.85 -9.86 9.38
C GLY A 325 8.74 -10.24 10.57
N GLY A 326 9.40 -11.38 10.46
CA GLY A 326 10.37 -11.87 11.45
C GLY A 326 11.79 -11.32 11.25
N PRO A 327 12.82 -12.02 11.76
CA PRO A 327 14.22 -11.57 11.68
C PRO A 327 14.77 -11.36 10.26
N LYS A 328 14.21 -12.06 9.27
CA LYS A 328 14.60 -11.98 7.86
C LYS A 328 13.89 -10.87 7.09
N THR A 329 13.28 -9.90 7.79
CA THR A 329 12.65 -8.73 7.13
C THR A 329 13.69 -7.87 6.39
N ASP A 330 13.31 -7.31 5.27
CA ASP A 330 14.10 -6.35 4.49
C ASP A 330 14.20 -4.96 5.15
N VAL A 331 13.21 -4.60 6.00
CA VAL A 331 13.15 -3.31 6.71
C VAL A 331 13.17 -3.52 8.23
N ARG A 332 14.37 -3.65 8.80
CA ARG A 332 14.57 -3.88 10.26
C ARG A 332 13.90 -2.82 11.15
N VAL A 333 13.88 -1.57 10.71
CA VAL A 333 13.23 -0.47 11.46
C VAL A 333 11.73 -0.69 11.57
N ALA A 334 11.06 -1.22 10.54
CA ALA A 334 9.64 -1.54 10.59
C ALA A 334 9.35 -2.64 11.62
N ARG A 335 10.21 -3.67 11.73
CA ARG A 335 10.08 -4.70 12.76
C ARG A 335 10.25 -4.14 14.17
N LEU A 336 11.26 -3.28 14.41
CA LEU A 336 11.45 -2.64 15.71
C LEU A 336 10.26 -1.75 16.10
N ALA A 337 9.67 -1.06 15.13
CA ALA A 337 8.47 -0.26 15.37
C ALA A 337 7.25 -1.13 15.67
N ALA A 338 7.10 -2.29 15.01
CA ALA A 338 6.07 -3.26 15.33
C ALA A 338 6.17 -3.72 16.79
N HIS A 339 7.38 -4.06 17.27
CA HIS A 339 7.63 -4.46 18.65
C HIS A 339 7.13 -3.43 19.67
N GLY A 340 7.25 -2.14 19.38
CA GLY A 340 6.72 -1.07 20.23
C GLY A 340 5.18 -1.04 20.35
N ARG A 341 4.45 -1.91 19.62
CA ARG A 341 2.99 -2.07 19.71
C ARG A 341 2.59 -3.37 20.42
N TYR A 342 3.50 -4.34 20.51
CA TYR A 342 3.18 -5.68 20.98
C TYR A 342 2.69 -5.72 22.43
N ASP A 343 3.28 -4.95 23.36
CA ASP A 343 2.91 -4.97 24.77
C ASP A 343 1.40 -4.74 24.97
N ALA A 344 0.84 -3.72 24.32
CA ALA A 344 -0.59 -3.41 24.43
C ALA A 344 -1.48 -4.48 23.78
N LEU A 345 -1.06 -5.00 22.62
CA LEU A 345 -1.80 -6.02 21.88
C LEU A 345 -1.78 -7.37 22.60
N LEU A 346 -0.61 -7.81 23.06
CA LEU A 346 -0.44 -9.07 23.81
C LEU A 346 -1.20 -9.03 25.15
N ALA A 347 -1.21 -7.88 25.83
CA ALA A 347 -1.96 -7.70 27.09
C ALA A 347 -3.49 -7.82 26.88
N ALA A 348 -3.98 -7.50 25.69
CA ALA A 348 -5.39 -7.66 25.33
C ALA A 348 -5.75 -9.05 24.77
N GLY A 349 -4.79 -9.96 24.69
CA GLY A 349 -5.00 -11.32 24.18
C GLY A 349 -4.83 -11.48 22.66
N VAL A 350 -4.34 -10.46 21.95
CA VAL A 350 -3.98 -10.58 20.54
C VAL A 350 -2.80 -11.54 20.41
N ARG A 351 -2.90 -12.51 19.50
CA ARG A 351 -1.84 -13.47 19.21
C ARG A 351 -0.95 -12.99 18.09
N ILE A 352 0.35 -12.86 18.33
CA ILE A 352 1.33 -12.33 17.38
C ILE A 352 2.31 -13.43 17.00
N TYR A 353 2.62 -13.51 15.71
CA TYR A 353 3.53 -14.50 15.13
C TYR A 353 4.51 -13.80 14.20
N GLU A 354 5.79 -14.16 14.28
CA GLU A 354 6.84 -13.67 13.38
C GLU A 354 7.21 -14.75 12.35
N TYR A 355 7.10 -14.41 11.06
CA TYR A 355 7.41 -15.34 9.96
C TYR A 355 8.92 -15.54 9.83
N GLU A 356 9.38 -16.79 9.76
CA GLU A 356 10.80 -17.10 9.81
C GLU A 356 11.46 -17.52 8.48
N PRO A 357 10.82 -18.32 7.60
CA PRO A 357 11.53 -18.96 6.50
C PRO A 357 12.25 -17.97 5.58
N THR A 358 11.59 -16.87 5.22
CA THR A 358 12.08 -15.82 4.31
C THR A 358 11.53 -14.46 4.70
N THR A 359 11.74 -13.45 3.88
CA THR A 359 11.07 -12.15 4.02
C THR A 359 9.57 -12.31 3.77
N LEU A 360 8.75 -11.94 4.77
CA LEU A 360 7.31 -11.78 4.60
C LEU A 360 7.03 -10.44 3.93
N HIS A 361 6.29 -10.44 2.81
CA HIS A 361 5.92 -9.21 2.11
C HIS A 361 4.43 -9.12 1.79
N ALA A 362 3.62 -10.10 2.18
CA ALA A 362 2.16 -10.10 2.00
C ALA A 362 1.45 -9.04 2.83
N LYS A 363 0.32 -8.52 2.31
CA LYS A 363 -0.59 -7.59 2.99
C LYS A 363 -2.00 -8.10 2.78
N THR A 364 -2.52 -8.78 3.80
CA THR A 364 -3.85 -9.40 3.75
C THR A 364 -4.61 -9.24 5.05
N PHE A 365 -5.93 -9.12 4.94
CA PHE A 365 -6.88 -9.21 6.05
C PHE A 365 -7.88 -10.31 5.74
N VAL A 366 -8.27 -11.05 6.78
CA VAL A 366 -9.37 -12.02 6.70
C VAL A 366 -10.23 -11.83 7.94
N VAL A 367 -11.49 -11.50 7.73
CA VAL A 367 -12.48 -11.29 8.78
C VAL A 367 -13.56 -12.34 8.65
N ASP A 368 -13.77 -13.09 9.72
CA ASP A 368 -14.81 -14.10 9.87
C ASP A 368 -14.87 -15.18 8.78
N GLY A 369 -13.77 -15.32 8.01
CA GLY A 369 -13.69 -16.27 6.90
C GLY A 369 -14.53 -15.92 5.67
N ILE A 370 -15.01 -14.67 5.57
CA ILE A 370 -15.86 -14.23 4.44
C ILE A 370 -15.40 -12.92 3.81
N TRP A 371 -14.86 -12.01 4.59
CA TRP A 371 -14.30 -10.75 4.12
C TRP A 371 -12.79 -10.84 4.04
N SER A 372 -12.24 -10.68 2.85
CA SER A 372 -10.82 -10.82 2.61
C SER A 372 -10.26 -9.66 1.81
N THR A 373 -9.00 -9.35 2.04
CA THR A 373 -8.28 -8.37 1.23
C THR A 373 -6.90 -8.88 0.83
N VAL A 374 -6.50 -8.52 -0.38
CA VAL A 374 -5.15 -8.76 -0.90
C VAL A 374 -4.70 -7.53 -1.67
N GLY A 375 -3.54 -6.98 -1.33
CA GLY A 375 -3.11 -5.77 -2.02
C GLY A 375 -1.71 -5.28 -1.64
N THR A 376 -1.54 -3.98 -1.80
CA THR A 376 -0.25 -3.32 -1.66
C THR A 376 -0.08 -2.61 -0.32
N MET A 377 -1.17 -2.34 0.40
CA MET A 377 -1.25 -1.48 1.56
C MET A 377 -0.64 -2.11 2.81
N ASN A 378 0.47 -1.54 3.31
CA ASN A 378 0.97 -1.87 4.63
C ASN A 378 0.14 -1.23 5.74
N PHE A 379 0.22 -1.77 6.94
CA PHE A 379 -0.44 -1.22 8.11
C PHE A 379 0.48 -0.20 8.81
N ASP A 380 0.89 0.81 8.07
CA ASP A 380 1.74 1.90 8.53
C ASP A 380 1.24 3.27 8.05
N ASN A 381 1.79 4.34 8.62
CA ASN A 381 1.36 5.70 8.30
C ASN A 381 1.60 6.07 6.83
N ARG A 382 2.66 5.56 6.21
CA ARG A 382 2.97 5.86 4.81
C ARG A 382 1.90 5.30 3.86
N SER A 383 1.56 4.03 4.00
CA SER A 383 0.51 3.40 3.18
C SER A 383 -0.87 3.99 3.44
N LEU A 384 -1.18 4.35 4.70
CA LEU A 384 -2.49 4.88 5.05
C LEU A 384 -2.70 6.34 4.65
N ALA A 385 -1.62 7.15 4.57
CA ALA A 385 -1.75 8.59 4.44
C ALA A 385 -0.98 9.22 3.28
N LEU A 386 0.09 8.59 2.79
CA LEU A 386 1.05 9.23 1.88
C LEU A 386 1.20 8.53 0.52
N ASN A 387 0.93 7.23 0.43
CA ASN A 387 1.07 6.48 -0.82
C ASN A 387 -0.26 6.37 -1.57
N ASP A 388 -0.14 6.16 -2.89
CA ASP A 388 -1.23 5.58 -3.66
C ASP A 388 -1.15 4.05 -3.49
N GLU A 389 -2.24 3.44 -3.06
CA GLU A 389 -2.32 2.00 -2.78
C GLU A 389 -3.49 1.37 -3.54
N ALA A 390 -3.38 0.08 -3.84
CA ALA A 390 -4.44 -0.72 -4.46
C ALA A 390 -4.63 -2.01 -3.67
N THR A 391 -5.83 -2.21 -3.14
CA THR A 391 -6.18 -3.39 -2.35
C THR A 391 -7.48 -3.98 -2.86
N MET A 392 -7.43 -5.20 -3.36
CA MET A 392 -8.63 -5.95 -3.74
C MET A 392 -9.40 -6.34 -2.49
N MET A 393 -10.66 -5.99 -2.46
CA MET A 393 -11.65 -6.31 -1.43
C MET A 393 -12.54 -7.43 -1.95
N ILE A 394 -12.69 -8.51 -1.21
CA ILE A 394 -13.42 -9.71 -1.63
C ILE A 394 -14.37 -10.14 -0.50
N LEU A 395 -15.67 -10.13 -0.79
CA LEU A 395 -16.70 -10.67 0.07
C LEU A 395 -17.21 -11.98 -0.54
N ASP A 396 -16.62 -13.08 -0.10
CA ASP A 396 -16.92 -14.42 -0.60
C ASP A 396 -16.48 -15.48 0.43
N PRO A 397 -17.39 -16.34 0.92
CA PRO A 397 -17.04 -17.35 1.93
C PRO A 397 -16.04 -18.39 1.44
N THR A 398 -16.11 -18.77 0.16
CA THR A 398 -15.20 -19.79 -0.41
C THR A 398 -13.78 -19.24 -0.50
N PHE A 399 -13.64 -18.00 -0.95
CA PHE A 399 -12.34 -17.32 -1.00
C PHE A 399 -11.83 -17.04 0.42
N GLY A 400 -12.69 -16.58 1.33
CA GLY A 400 -12.35 -16.32 2.72
C GLY A 400 -11.79 -17.54 3.45
N GLN A 401 -12.39 -18.72 3.25
CA GLN A 401 -11.89 -19.99 3.79
C GLN A 401 -10.52 -20.38 3.23
N LYS A 402 -10.26 -20.13 1.92
CA LYS A 402 -8.93 -20.32 1.34
C LYS A 402 -7.90 -19.40 1.97
N MET A 403 -8.27 -18.15 2.22
CA MET A 403 -7.42 -17.17 2.89
C MET A 403 -7.13 -17.55 4.35
N GLU A 404 -8.12 -18.03 5.09
CA GLU A 404 -7.89 -18.56 6.45
C GLU A 404 -6.97 -19.79 6.45
N THR A 405 -7.16 -20.71 5.50
CA THR A 405 -6.30 -21.89 5.35
C THR A 405 -4.86 -21.45 5.08
N MET A 406 -4.67 -20.56 4.13
CA MET A 406 -3.37 -19.96 3.81
C MET A 406 -2.71 -19.35 5.06
N PHE A 407 -3.45 -18.52 5.81
CA PHE A 407 -2.96 -17.89 7.04
C PHE A 407 -2.54 -18.92 8.08
N ARG A 408 -3.37 -19.93 8.35
CA ARG A 408 -3.07 -21.01 9.30
C ARG A 408 -1.86 -21.85 8.88
N ASP A 409 -1.67 -22.06 7.57
CA ASP A 409 -0.48 -22.74 7.04
C ASP A 409 0.78 -21.90 7.23
N ASP A 410 0.70 -20.58 7.04
CA ASP A 410 1.83 -19.68 7.29
C ASP A 410 2.21 -19.64 8.78
N LEU A 411 1.22 -19.74 9.69
CA LEU A 411 1.49 -19.83 11.14
C LEU A 411 2.33 -21.05 11.52
N LYS A 412 2.25 -22.16 10.76
CA LYS A 412 3.09 -23.35 11.00
C LYS A 412 4.58 -23.09 10.76
N GLN A 413 4.90 -22.02 10.02
CA GLN A 413 6.25 -21.58 9.68
C GLN A 413 6.69 -20.34 10.48
N ALA A 414 5.86 -19.89 11.42
CA ALA A 414 6.09 -18.67 12.18
C ALA A 414 6.33 -18.99 13.66
N ILE A 415 7.09 -18.14 14.33
CA ILE A 415 7.33 -18.23 15.75
C ILE A 415 6.28 -17.40 16.50
N PRO A 416 5.53 -18.00 17.42
CA PRO A 416 4.64 -17.25 18.29
C PRO A 416 5.45 -16.36 19.24
N VAL A 417 5.01 -15.12 19.40
CA VAL A 417 5.59 -14.20 20.38
C VAL A 417 5.03 -14.56 21.76
N ASP A 418 5.90 -15.04 22.67
CA ASP A 418 5.53 -15.33 24.06
C ASP A 418 5.34 -14.02 24.84
N PRO A 419 4.14 -13.75 25.40
CA PRO A 419 3.84 -12.49 26.08
C PRO A 419 4.71 -12.25 27.32
N GLU A 420 5.07 -13.31 28.07
CA GLU A 420 5.89 -13.16 29.29
C GLU A 420 7.35 -12.91 28.95
N ALA A 421 7.91 -13.68 28.03
CA ALA A 421 9.27 -13.49 27.56
C ALA A 421 9.43 -12.10 26.90
N PHE A 422 8.44 -11.67 26.11
CA PHE A 422 8.45 -10.37 25.48
C PHE A 422 8.43 -9.22 26.49
N ARG A 423 7.65 -9.33 27.56
CA ARG A 423 7.58 -8.33 28.65
C ARG A 423 8.89 -8.23 29.45
N ARG A 424 9.64 -9.33 29.57
CA ARG A 424 10.91 -9.40 30.31
C ARG A 424 12.13 -8.94 29.50
N ARG A 425 11.96 -8.49 28.26
CA ARG A 425 13.08 -8.04 27.44
C ARG A 425 13.81 -6.85 28.07
N PRO A 426 15.14 -6.70 27.83
CA PRO A 426 15.93 -5.64 28.41
C PRO A 426 15.42 -4.24 28.04
N ILE A 427 15.57 -3.28 28.97
CA ILE A 427 15.15 -1.87 28.77
C ILE A 427 15.78 -1.25 27.52
N PHE A 428 16.94 -1.69 27.14
CA PHE A 428 17.63 -1.26 25.94
C PHE A 428 16.84 -1.57 24.64
N GLU A 429 16.10 -2.69 24.58
CA GLU A 429 15.22 -2.98 23.45
C GLU A 429 14.05 -1.99 23.38
N HIS A 430 13.46 -1.63 24.51
CA HIS A 430 12.43 -0.57 24.55
C HIS A 430 12.93 0.77 24.03
N VAL A 431 14.18 1.14 24.31
CA VAL A 431 14.78 2.37 23.77
C VAL A 431 14.92 2.33 22.26
N LYS A 432 15.38 1.18 21.71
CA LYS A 432 15.46 0.99 20.24
C LYS A 432 14.09 1.06 19.58
N GLU A 433 13.10 0.41 20.16
CA GLU A 433 11.72 0.41 19.70
C GLU A 433 11.11 1.80 19.73
N TRP A 434 11.33 2.55 20.81
CA TRP A 434 10.92 3.93 20.90
C TRP A 434 11.56 4.80 19.81
N ALA A 435 12.86 4.68 19.59
CA ALA A 435 13.57 5.41 18.55
C ALA A 435 13.06 5.04 17.14
N ALA A 436 12.87 3.75 16.88
CA ALA A 436 12.28 3.27 15.63
C ALA A 436 10.88 3.87 15.40
N ASN A 437 10.06 3.96 16.45
CA ASN A 437 8.72 4.55 16.38
C ASN A 437 8.70 6.05 16.02
N GLN A 438 9.75 6.79 16.32
CA GLN A 438 9.85 8.19 15.87
C GLN A 438 10.12 8.27 14.36
N ILE A 439 10.90 7.32 13.84
CA ILE A 439 11.30 7.27 12.43
C ILE A 439 10.19 6.69 11.55
N THR A 440 9.48 5.67 12.02
CA THR A 440 8.42 5.00 11.22
C THR A 440 7.21 5.87 10.93
N ARG A 441 7.05 7.00 11.62
CA ARG A 441 6.07 8.01 11.22
C ARG A 441 6.43 8.67 9.88
N LEU A 442 7.69 8.54 9.47
CA LEU A 442 8.23 9.05 8.20
C LEU A 442 8.38 7.94 7.13
N LEU A 443 8.40 6.68 7.57
CA LEU A 443 8.37 5.48 6.74
C LEU A 443 6.91 5.08 6.49
#